data_017488720ab7bbd608afebeb0ba0f3a8
#
_entry.id   017488720ab7bbd608afebeb0ba0f3a8
#
_cell.length_a   1.000
_cell.length_b   1.000
_cell.length_c   1.000
_cell.angle_alpha   90.00
_cell.angle_beta   90.00
_cell.angle_gamma   90.00
#
_symmetry.space_group_name_H-M   'P 1'
#
loop_
_entity.id
_entity.type
_entity.pdbx_description
1 polymer ?
#
loop_
_entity_poly.entity_id
_entity_poly.type
_entity_poly.pdbx_seq_one_letter_code
_entity_poly.pdbx_strand_id
1 'polypeptide(L)'
;MAGTEKCGDCKLFKTDECPERYHFSEYVDGRPLMDAQCAACGQFEPNSKKRKKLVLKDCGLSPSGWFEAIYHRGEPRFLVEKGGNFSIVESLSVNGEEFAPKDVRHMPYESYGWFEGQVPNREDLFWMVWREIDGFIDVEPIWKDVLAAAVLLSYQQEKLQTVPYIFVYGDNESCKSTVLQVLKSLCYRPMYGVTIPAADIYGYLEDSDGTGCIFEDEVQGIHKDTEKIKVYKAGYKQGAVVPRTILTDHDRIIKYYRTFCFKACASEQIPQVKGFLERFILISMVEGYPEKEWSDVTKEDLQRLYDLRNCLLKWRMLSREWQLPDVEVPFKGRLKELWKPLLQITSGLTVYDSLFKFVETQLSERLKIKQDTLEGKIVKVVVEVLNQSETGVAEVPFSTIWSLLREELDGKIDEKKPHVMETSEFFQVTKNRVGYRLREVLSGKTKVLREKVGEEWVSTKAYEFDVEKLRRVAKKYGFEFVTKLPSLPSSEGIKASVSMEKDHEKAMFSMEKTGEKDPLTPPQLGKLSNSVTSENEPSEPSISSKNSREKSTGGEGDSNLVTTGAELIPLEGDWQDRCVRCGVSGRMRFQLNEPDGSWGLLCESCGLQLSSTLPVHVEEEVSVDE
;
A
#
# COMPACT_ATOMS: atom_id res chain seq x y z
N MET A 1 8.16 45.11 -35.03
CA MET A 1 7.77 44.10 -34.05
C MET A 1 7.26 44.85 -32.85
N ALA A 2 5.95 44.89 -32.63
CA ALA A 2 5.35 45.57 -31.48
C ALA A 2 5.65 44.71 -30.25
N GLY A 3 6.26 45.33 -29.24
CA GLY A 3 6.74 44.66 -28.03
C GLY A 3 5.61 44.04 -27.23
N THR A 4 5.92 42.91 -26.66
CA THR A 4 5.07 42.12 -25.72
C THR A 4 5.20 42.67 -24.29
N GLU A 5 5.62 43.89 -24.11
CA GLU A 5 5.87 44.52 -22.82
C GLU A 5 4.54 44.87 -22.14
N LYS A 6 4.36 44.51 -20.89
CA LYS A 6 3.16 44.74 -20.09
C LYS A 6 3.38 45.83 -19.05
N CYS A 7 2.34 46.60 -18.73
CA CYS A 7 2.42 47.66 -17.71
C CYS A 7 2.92 47.13 -16.35
N GLY A 8 2.53 45.94 -15.99
CA GLY A 8 2.99 45.30 -14.74
C GLY A 8 4.50 45.07 -14.66
N ASP A 9 5.22 45.06 -15.80
CA ASP A 9 6.68 44.86 -15.87
C ASP A 9 7.44 46.20 -15.88
N CYS A 10 6.76 47.33 -15.84
CA CYS A 10 7.34 48.67 -15.86
C CYS A 10 7.60 49.18 -14.43
N LYS A 11 8.76 49.83 -14.21
CA LYS A 11 9.09 50.45 -12.91
C LYS A 11 8.16 51.63 -12.58
N LEU A 12 7.67 52.32 -13.60
CA LEU A 12 6.80 53.47 -13.43
C LEU A 12 5.34 53.09 -13.18
N PHE A 13 5.03 51.76 -13.24
CA PHE A 13 3.67 51.25 -13.03
C PHE A 13 3.16 51.62 -11.64
N LYS A 14 1.99 52.29 -11.60
CA LYS A 14 1.37 52.82 -10.39
C LYS A 14 2.22 53.87 -9.64
N THR A 15 3.14 54.56 -10.30
CA THR A 15 3.82 55.72 -9.77
C THR A 15 3.30 57.01 -10.43
N ASP A 16 3.51 58.19 -9.81
CA ASP A 16 3.13 59.46 -10.36
C ASP A 16 3.90 59.83 -11.65
N GLU A 17 4.96 59.14 -11.95
CA GLU A 17 5.81 59.29 -13.12
C GLU A 17 5.27 58.49 -14.33
N CYS A 18 4.24 57.66 -14.15
CA CYS A 18 3.64 56.92 -15.23
C CYS A 18 2.78 57.85 -16.10
N PRO A 19 3.13 58.07 -17.40
CA PRO A 19 2.44 59.02 -18.25
C PRO A 19 0.94 58.75 -18.47
N GLU A 20 0.55 57.46 -18.48
CA GLU A 20 -0.81 57.02 -18.73
C GLU A 20 -1.71 57.06 -17.48
N ARG A 21 -1.15 57.31 -16.31
CA ARG A 21 -1.87 57.48 -15.01
C ARG A 21 -3.02 56.52 -14.76
N TYR A 22 -2.85 55.24 -15.10
CA TYR A 22 -3.86 54.19 -14.84
C TYR A 22 -3.98 53.81 -13.35
N HIS A 23 -3.57 54.70 -12.45
CA HIS A 23 -3.48 54.47 -11.02
C HIS A 23 -4.76 54.04 -10.31
N PHE A 24 -5.90 54.34 -10.94
CA PHE A 24 -7.22 54.13 -10.32
C PHE A 24 -8.08 53.11 -11.06
N SER A 25 -7.58 52.50 -12.12
CA SER A 25 -8.32 51.50 -12.88
C SER A 25 -7.69 50.13 -12.68
N GLU A 26 -8.51 49.14 -12.37
CA GLU A 26 -8.08 47.75 -12.35
C GLU A 26 -8.03 47.12 -13.74
N TYR A 27 -8.69 47.76 -14.71
CA TYR A 27 -8.82 47.29 -16.10
C TYR A 27 -8.63 48.42 -17.11
N VAL A 28 -7.97 48.08 -18.20
CA VAL A 28 -7.84 48.92 -19.40
C VAL A 28 -8.30 48.09 -20.60
N ASP A 29 -9.25 48.59 -21.38
CA ASP A 29 -9.81 47.89 -22.54
C ASP A 29 -10.28 46.47 -22.25
N GLY A 30 -10.88 46.25 -21.05
CA GLY A 30 -11.39 44.95 -20.63
C GLY A 30 -10.32 43.95 -20.20
N ARG A 31 -9.06 44.36 -20.07
CA ARG A 31 -7.94 43.54 -19.58
C ARG A 31 -7.45 44.05 -18.23
N PRO A 32 -6.97 43.15 -17.32
CA PRO A 32 -6.33 43.60 -16.11
C PRO A 32 -5.21 44.59 -16.42
N LEU A 33 -5.12 45.67 -15.66
CA LEU A 33 -4.13 46.73 -15.88
C LEU A 33 -2.69 46.19 -15.94
N MET A 34 -2.38 45.18 -15.13
CA MET A 34 -1.06 44.53 -15.14
C MET A 34 -0.70 43.83 -16.45
N ASP A 35 -1.71 43.42 -17.22
CA ASP A 35 -1.59 42.74 -18.52
C ASP A 35 -1.76 43.67 -19.74
N ALA A 36 -2.04 44.93 -19.50
CA ALA A 36 -2.14 45.92 -20.56
C ALA A 36 -0.75 46.16 -21.19
N GLN A 37 -0.71 46.28 -22.53
CA GLN A 37 0.55 46.53 -23.22
C GLN A 37 1.01 47.97 -22.99
N CYS A 38 2.26 48.13 -22.58
CA CYS A 38 2.91 49.43 -22.39
C CYS A 38 3.21 50.21 -23.69
N ALA A 39 2.84 49.66 -24.84
CA ALA A 39 3.17 50.23 -26.16
C ALA A 39 2.63 51.66 -26.39
N ALA A 40 1.69 52.11 -25.58
CA ALA A 40 1.07 53.45 -25.76
C ALA A 40 1.86 54.60 -25.08
N CYS A 41 2.63 54.34 -24.01
CA CYS A 41 3.29 55.43 -23.24
C CYS A 41 4.70 55.79 -23.72
N GLY A 42 5.35 54.95 -24.50
CA GLY A 42 6.72 55.20 -25.00
C GLY A 42 7.83 55.31 -23.93
N GLN A 43 7.51 55.19 -22.65
CA GLN A 43 8.42 55.34 -21.51
C GLN A 43 8.51 54.08 -20.67
N PHE A 44 8.47 52.89 -21.31
CA PHE A 44 8.64 51.64 -20.61
C PHE A 44 10.05 51.53 -19.99
N GLU A 45 10.12 51.57 -18.68
CA GLU A 45 11.31 51.18 -17.95
C GLU A 45 11.14 49.77 -17.40
N PRO A 46 11.91 48.79 -17.89
CA PRO A 46 11.80 47.42 -17.38
C PRO A 46 12.02 47.39 -15.89
N ASN A 47 11.06 46.86 -15.16
CA ASN A 47 11.24 46.56 -13.77
C ASN A 47 12.25 45.40 -13.69
N SER A 48 13.53 45.72 -13.47
CA SER A 48 14.63 44.76 -13.41
C SER A 48 14.50 43.75 -12.26
N LYS A 49 13.56 43.94 -11.36
CA LYS A 49 13.08 42.92 -10.45
C LYS A 49 12.01 42.10 -11.18
N LYS A 50 12.42 41.22 -12.14
CA LYS A 50 11.59 40.05 -12.47
C LYS A 50 11.15 39.46 -11.14
N ARG A 51 9.85 39.52 -10.82
CA ARG A 51 9.32 38.85 -9.65
C ARG A 51 9.74 37.40 -9.79
N LYS A 52 10.73 36.97 -8.97
CA LYS A 52 11.14 35.59 -8.94
C LYS A 52 9.87 34.80 -8.66
N LYS A 53 9.64 33.76 -9.42
CA LYS A 53 8.50 32.87 -9.19
C LYS A 53 8.62 32.34 -7.76
N LEU A 54 7.67 32.69 -6.91
CA LEU A 54 7.59 32.20 -5.54
C LEU A 54 7.04 30.77 -5.58
N VAL A 55 7.79 29.85 -5.03
CA VAL A 55 7.41 28.43 -4.92
C VAL A 55 7.36 28.05 -3.45
N LEU A 56 6.21 27.57 -3.00
CA LEU A 56 6.04 27.09 -1.63
C LEU A 56 6.63 25.67 -1.51
N LYS A 57 7.51 25.45 -0.53
CA LYS A 57 8.17 24.18 -0.30
C LYS A 57 8.18 23.83 1.20
N ASP A 58 8.20 22.53 1.49
CA ASP A 58 8.33 22.01 2.85
C ASP A 58 9.76 21.59 3.16
N CYS A 59 10.44 20.99 2.20
CA CYS A 59 11.81 20.53 2.34
C CYS A 59 12.50 20.42 0.99
N GLY A 60 13.80 20.24 0.99
CA GLY A 60 14.56 20.01 -0.22
C GLY A 60 16.05 20.31 -0.06
N LEU A 61 16.76 20.26 -1.19
CA LEU A 61 18.16 20.63 -1.29
C LEU A 61 18.30 21.96 -2.02
N SER A 62 19.10 22.86 -1.48
CA SER A 62 19.48 24.13 -2.09
C SER A 62 21.00 24.26 -2.18
N PRO A 63 21.54 25.23 -2.91
CA PRO A 63 22.97 25.54 -2.86
C PRO A 63 23.48 25.92 -1.45
N SER A 64 22.58 26.42 -0.60
CA SER A 64 22.87 26.77 0.79
C SER A 64 22.88 25.57 1.74
N GLY A 65 22.36 24.41 1.32
CA GLY A 65 22.28 23.18 2.10
C GLY A 65 20.92 22.53 2.02
N TRP A 66 20.73 21.47 2.81
CA TRP A 66 19.44 20.82 3.00
C TRP A 66 18.52 21.70 3.85
N PHE A 67 17.27 21.84 3.46
CA PHE A 67 16.34 22.68 4.19
C PHE A 67 15.05 21.96 4.55
N GLU A 68 14.47 22.35 5.70
CA GLU A 68 13.18 21.90 6.24
C GLU A 68 12.36 23.11 6.68
N ALA A 69 11.07 23.11 6.38
CA ALA A 69 10.16 24.13 6.89
C ALA A 69 9.89 23.92 8.38
N ILE A 70 10.06 24.98 9.16
CA ILE A 70 9.80 25.02 10.59
C ILE A 70 8.98 26.27 10.94
N TYR A 71 8.41 26.30 12.14
CA TYR A 71 7.78 27.46 12.72
C TYR A 71 8.71 28.06 13.79
N HIS A 72 9.20 29.25 13.55
CA HIS A 72 10.15 29.89 14.46
C HIS A 72 9.69 31.31 14.80
N ARG A 73 9.58 31.61 16.09
CA ARG A 73 9.14 32.93 16.62
C ARG A 73 7.83 33.44 16.01
N GLY A 74 6.87 32.53 15.86
CA GLY A 74 5.54 32.88 15.36
C GLY A 74 5.42 32.95 13.82
N GLU A 75 6.47 32.58 13.07
CA GLU A 75 6.47 32.68 11.61
C GLU A 75 7.07 31.44 10.93
N PRO A 76 6.59 31.06 9.73
CA PRO A 76 7.18 30.00 8.95
C PRO A 76 8.59 30.41 8.45
N ARG A 77 9.57 29.53 8.61
CA ARG A 77 10.97 29.70 8.25
C ARG A 77 11.52 28.42 7.66
N PHE A 78 12.64 28.51 6.97
CA PHE A 78 13.44 27.35 6.65
C PHE A 78 14.58 27.18 7.65
N LEU A 79 14.69 25.98 8.20
CA LEU A 79 15.88 25.50 8.86
C LEU A 79 16.78 24.91 7.78
N VAL A 80 17.99 25.44 7.64
CA VAL A 80 18.98 25.02 6.63
C VAL A 80 20.18 24.39 7.34
N GLU A 81 20.53 23.19 6.93
CA GLU A 81 21.72 22.48 7.41
C GLU A 81 22.77 22.40 6.31
N LYS A 82 24.03 22.75 6.64
CA LYS A 82 25.17 22.58 5.77
C LYS A 82 26.44 22.27 6.59
N GLY A 83 26.96 21.06 6.42
CA GLY A 83 28.17 20.62 7.09
C GLY A 83 28.09 20.64 8.62
N GLY A 84 26.96 20.28 9.19
CA GLY A 84 26.73 20.28 10.63
C GLY A 84 26.28 21.63 11.21
N ASN A 85 26.30 22.71 10.43
CA ASN A 85 25.86 24.03 10.84
C ASN A 85 24.44 24.31 10.42
N PHE A 86 23.69 24.97 11.31
CA PHE A 86 22.29 25.32 11.09
C PHE A 86 22.12 26.83 10.94
N SER A 87 21.23 27.22 10.05
CA SER A 87 20.75 28.59 9.90
C SER A 87 19.24 28.62 9.69
N ILE A 88 18.60 29.69 10.15
CA ILE A 88 17.16 29.88 9.96
C ILE A 88 16.98 31.07 9.03
N VAL A 89 16.28 30.86 7.91
CA VAL A 89 16.09 31.86 6.86
C VAL A 89 14.62 31.98 6.44
N GLU A 90 14.25 33.13 5.88
CA GLU A 90 12.88 33.40 5.42
C GLU A 90 12.56 32.74 4.07
N SER A 91 13.54 32.77 3.18
CA SER A 91 13.41 32.23 1.83
C SER A 91 14.75 31.72 1.31
N LEU A 92 14.72 30.95 0.24
CA LEU A 92 15.89 30.40 -0.43
C LEU A 92 15.81 30.65 -1.93
N SER A 93 16.87 31.16 -2.53
CA SER A 93 16.97 31.31 -3.98
C SER A 93 17.60 30.06 -4.59
N VAL A 94 16.83 29.33 -5.40
CA VAL A 94 17.26 28.09 -6.06
C VAL A 94 16.96 28.18 -7.53
N ASN A 95 17.98 28.10 -8.40
CA ASN A 95 17.85 28.10 -9.86
C ASN A 95 16.98 29.26 -10.45
N GLY A 96 17.05 30.44 -9.79
CA GLY A 96 16.29 31.61 -10.24
C GLY A 96 14.84 31.69 -9.72
N GLU A 97 14.35 30.68 -9.02
CA GLU A 97 13.11 30.69 -8.26
C GLU A 97 13.37 31.09 -6.80
N GLU A 98 12.37 31.64 -6.14
CA GLU A 98 12.41 31.94 -4.71
C GLU A 98 11.53 30.94 -3.97
N PHE A 99 12.12 30.11 -3.12
CA PHE A 99 11.42 29.16 -2.26
C PHE A 99 11.07 29.84 -0.95
N ALA A 100 9.81 29.69 -0.53
CA ALA A 100 9.34 30.09 0.79
C ALA A 100 8.68 28.88 1.48
N PRO A 101 8.74 28.82 2.83
CA PRO A 101 8.06 27.77 3.58
C PRO A 101 6.54 27.92 3.45
N LYS A 102 5.82 26.81 3.46
CA LYS A 102 4.36 26.83 3.51
C LYS A 102 3.88 27.39 4.86
N ASP A 103 2.76 28.09 4.82
CA ASP A 103 2.08 28.50 6.06
C ASP A 103 1.55 27.28 6.81
N VAL A 104 1.79 27.24 8.10
CA VAL A 104 1.34 26.15 9.01
C VAL A 104 -0.17 25.87 8.93
N ARG A 105 -0.99 26.88 8.61
CA ARG A 105 -2.45 26.74 8.44
C ARG A 105 -2.85 25.85 7.27
N HIS A 106 -1.94 25.59 6.35
CA HIS A 106 -2.15 24.76 5.17
C HIS A 106 -1.44 23.41 5.24
N MET A 107 -0.86 23.08 6.40
CA MET A 107 -0.19 21.80 6.62
C MET A 107 -1.13 20.82 7.30
N PRO A 108 -1.20 19.56 6.84
CA PRO A 108 -2.02 18.53 7.47
C PRO A 108 -1.38 17.96 8.75
N TYR A 109 -0.23 18.46 9.16
CA TYR A 109 0.53 18.06 10.34
C TYR A 109 0.93 19.28 11.16
N GLU A 110 1.21 19.07 12.43
CA GLU A 110 1.73 20.13 13.29
C GLU A 110 3.14 20.50 12.87
N SER A 111 3.41 21.82 12.75
CA SER A 111 4.71 22.31 12.31
C SER A 111 5.82 21.97 13.32
N TYR A 112 7.02 21.83 12.79
CA TYR A 112 8.22 21.65 13.60
C TYR A 112 8.72 22.99 14.13
N GLY A 113 9.41 22.97 15.29
CA GLY A 113 10.16 24.08 15.82
C GLY A 113 11.67 23.87 15.69
N TRP A 114 12.43 24.87 16.10
CA TRP A 114 13.87 24.75 16.26
C TRP A 114 14.21 24.07 17.59
N PHE A 115 15.02 23.00 17.55
CA PHE A 115 15.58 22.34 18.73
C PHE A 115 16.98 22.86 19.01
N GLU A 116 17.14 23.63 20.09
CA GLU A 116 18.42 24.25 20.46
C GLU A 116 19.43 23.26 21.03
N GLY A 117 18.95 22.16 21.65
CA GLY A 117 19.79 21.16 22.29
C GLY A 117 20.72 20.41 21.36
N GLN A 118 21.68 19.71 21.94
CA GLN A 118 22.49 18.73 21.23
C GLN A 118 21.63 17.48 20.94
N VAL A 119 21.69 16.99 19.71
CA VAL A 119 21.00 15.75 19.32
C VAL A 119 21.67 14.57 20.01
N PRO A 120 20.97 13.76 20.78
CA PRO A 120 21.49 12.54 21.38
C PRO A 120 21.94 11.53 20.31
N ASN A 121 22.71 10.53 20.70
CA ASN A 121 23.01 9.43 19.81
C ASN A 121 21.75 8.63 19.46
N ARG A 122 21.82 7.77 18.45
CA ARG A 122 20.65 7.02 17.96
C ARG A 122 20.05 6.04 18.99
N GLU A 123 20.88 5.49 19.86
CA GLU A 123 20.44 4.63 20.97
C GLU A 123 19.57 5.41 21.96
N ASP A 124 20.06 6.55 22.42
CA ASP A 124 19.31 7.39 23.35
C ASP A 124 18.01 7.92 22.72
N LEU A 125 18.04 8.32 21.43
CA LEU A 125 16.84 8.72 20.70
C LEU A 125 15.81 7.61 20.62
N PHE A 126 16.24 6.38 20.37
CA PHE A 126 15.36 5.21 20.35
C PHE A 126 14.67 5.04 21.70
N TRP A 127 15.43 5.09 22.80
CA TRP A 127 14.86 4.92 24.15
C TRP A 127 14.04 6.11 24.63
N MET A 128 14.31 7.32 24.13
CA MET A 128 13.45 8.48 24.38
C MET A 128 12.07 8.27 23.70
N VAL A 129 12.05 7.85 22.44
CA VAL A 129 10.82 7.53 21.71
C VAL A 129 10.08 6.37 22.37
N TRP A 130 10.79 5.32 22.75
CA TRP A 130 10.23 4.15 23.41
C TRP A 130 9.51 4.50 24.72
N ARG A 131 10.11 5.35 25.54
CA ARG A 131 9.52 5.81 26.81
C ARG A 131 8.23 6.61 26.61
N GLU A 132 8.17 7.44 25.59
CA GLU A 132 6.93 8.15 25.28
C GLU A 132 5.82 7.19 24.83
N ILE A 133 6.18 6.17 24.05
CA ILE A 133 5.25 5.11 23.63
C ILE A 133 4.80 4.30 24.85
N ASP A 134 5.72 3.92 25.72
CA ASP A 134 5.44 3.13 26.94
C ASP A 134 4.45 3.82 27.87
N GLY A 135 4.59 5.13 28.03
CA GLY A 135 3.72 5.92 28.89
C GLY A 135 2.25 5.95 28.45
N PHE A 136 1.97 5.86 27.15
CA PHE A 136 0.61 5.98 26.59
C PHE A 136 0.01 4.67 26.06
N ILE A 137 0.84 3.63 25.87
CA ILE A 137 0.41 2.40 25.19
C ILE A 137 0.78 1.19 26.04
N ASP A 138 -0.23 0.43 26.45
CA ASP A 138 -0.05 -0.83 27.15
C ASP A 138 -0.14 -1.99 26.15
N VAL A 139 1.02 -2.44 25.71
CA VAL A 139 1.22 -3.63 24.86
C VAL A 139 2.49 -4.34 25.27
N GLU A 140 2.69 -5.57 24.80
CA GLU A 140 3.94 -6.29 25.04
C GLU A 140 5.16 -5.44 24.61
N PRO A 141 6.26 -5.45 25.39
CA PRO A 141 7.44 -4.59 25.14
C PRO A 141 7.98 -4.68 23.71
N ILE A 142 7.91 -5.86 23.09
CA ILE A 142 8.40 -6.06 21.72
C ILE A 142 7.62 -5.22 20.68
N TRP A 143 6.31 -5.00 20.90
CA TRP A 143 5.52 -4.13 20.04
C TRP A 143 5.87 -2.65 20.23
N LYS A 144 6.25 -2.26 21.46
CA LYS A 144 6.80 -0.91 21.73
C LYS A 144 8.13 -0.71 21.01
N ASP A 145 8.99 -1.75 20.97
CA ASP A 145 10.23 -1.76 20.18
C ASP A 145 9.95 -1.56 18.69
N VAL A 146 8.96 -2.26 18.15
CA VAL A 146 8.52 -2.13 16.75
C VAL A 146 8.01 -0.72 16.45
N LEU A 147 7.18 -0.15 17.33
CA LEU A 147 6.63 1.20 17.17
C LEU A 147 7.74 2.27 17.26
N ALA A 148 8.66 2.15 18.22
CA ALA A 148 9.81 3.06 18.35
C ALA A 148 10.73 3.00 17.11
N ALA A 149 11.02 1.79 16.63
CA ALA A 149 11.77 1.60 15.38
C ALA A 149 11.05 2.23 14.18
N ALA A 150 9.71 2.12 14.11
CA ALA A 150 8.92 2.73 13.05
C ALA A 150 8.93 4.26 13.09
N VAL A 151 8.94 4.87 14.29
CA VAL A 151 9.13 6.32 14.44
C VAL A 151 10.47 6.75 13.84
N LEU A 152 11.59 6.12 14.25
CA LEU A 152 12.90 6.45 13.71
C LEU A 152 12.97 6.21 12.18
N LEU A 153 12.38 5.11 11.71
CA LEU A 153 12.29 4.78 10.29
C LEU A 153 11.59 5.89 9.50
N SER A 154 10.53 6.49 10.04
CA SER A 154 9.76 7.54 9.37
C SER A 154 10.63 8.74 8.97
N TYR A 155 11.68 9.05 9.75
CA TYR A 155 12.65 10.14 9.47
C TYR A 155 13.73 9.75 8.45
N GLN A 156 13.85 8.48 8.07
CA GLN A 156 14.88 7.97 7.15
C GLN A 156 14.26 7.19 5.98
N GLN A 157 12.95 7.24 5.81
CA GLN A 157 12.21 6.38 4.88
C GLN A 157 12.66 6.50 3.41
N GLU A 158 13.12 7.66 2.98
CA GLU A 158 13.61 7.88 1.61
C GLU A 158 14.87 7.08 1.27
N LYS A 159 15.58 6.55 2.27
CA LYS A 159 16.76 5.70 2.11
C LYS A 159 16.41 4.23 1.93
N LEU A 160 15.14 3.87 2.11
CA LEU A 160 14.65 2.49 2.10
C LEU A 160 14.04 2.13 0.75
N GLN A 161 14.24 0.88 0.33
CA GLN A 161 13.58 0.33 -0.87
C GLN A 161 12.10 -0.03 -0.62
N THR A 162 11.81 -0.40 0.62
CA THR A 162 10.46 -0.71 1.08
C THR A 162 10.24 -0.12 2.47
N VAL A 163 9.01 0.28 2.76
CA VAL A 163 8.59 0.67 4.12
C VAL A 163 7.47 -0.25 4.58
N PRO A 164 7.59 -0.85 5.76
CA PRO A 164 6.50 -1.61 6.36
C PRO A 164 5.38 -0.65 6.73
N TYR A 165 4.15 -1.15 6.70
CA TYR A 165 3.03 -0.46 7.30
C TYR A 165 2.68 -1.09 8.64
N ILE A 166 2.01 -0.36 9.52
CA ILE A 166 1.49 -0.88 10.78
C ILE A 166 -0.03 -0.90 10.73
N PHE A 167 -0.60 -2.01 11.14
CA PHE A 167 -2.05 -2.17 11.28
C PHE A 167 -2.37 -2.55 12.71
N VAL A 168 -3.08 -1.68 13.39
CA VAL A 168 -3.51 -1.87 14.78
C VAL A 168 -4.97 -2.31 14.76
N TYR A 169 -5.29 -3.42 15.40
CA TYR A 169 -6.66 -3.93 15.45
C TYR A 169 -7.00 -4.50 16.83
N GLY A 170 -8.27 -4.54 17.14
CA GLY A 170 -8.79 -5.06 18.41
C GLY A 170 -10.20 -4.53 18.67
N ASP A 171 -10.81 -4.98 19.74
CA ASP A 171 -12.16 -4.58 20.13
C ASP A 171 -12.25 -3.09 20.49
N ASN A 172 -13.47 -2.59 20.69
CA ASN A 172 -13.68 -1.25 21.21
C ASN A 172 -12.96 -1.08 22.55
N GLU A 173 -12.54 0.16 22.86
CA GLU A 173 -11.80 0.51 24.07
C GLU A 173 -10.38 -0.07 24.19
N SER A 174 -9.85 -0.72 23.16
CA SER A 174 -8.49 -1.28 23.14
C SER A 174 -7.38 -0.26 22.77
N CYS A 175 -7.61 1.03 22.92
CA CYS A 175 -6.62 2.11 22.72
C CYS A 175 -5.99 2.18 21.32
N LYS A 176 -6.62 1.64 20.26
CA LYS A 176 -6.13 1.68 18.88
C LYS A 176 -5.86 3.10 18.37
N SER A 177 -6.80 4.00 18.60
CA SER A 177 -6.67 5.41 18.18
C SER A 177 -5.56 6.11 18.96
N THR A 178 -5.30 5.73 20.23
CA THR A 178 -4.17 6.22 21.03
C THR A 178 -2.83 5.89 20.35
N VAL A 179 -2.66 4.66 19.84
CA VAL A 179 -1.45 4.29 19.10
C VAL A 179 -1.21 5.23 17.92
N LEU A 180 -2.27 5.52 17.13
CA LEU A 180 -2.16 6.44 16.00
C LEU A 180 -1.88 7.88 16.44
N GLN A 181 -2.46 8.35 17.55
CA GLN A 181 -2.21 9.69 18.09
C GLN A 181 -0.76 9.86 18.57
N VAL A 182 -0.23 8.86 19.27
CA VAL A 182 1.18 8.85 19.70
C VAL A 182 2.12 8.84 18.48
N LEU A 183 1.85 7.98 17.49
CA LEU A 183 2.63 7.95 16.26
C LEU A 183 2.51 9.28 15.48
N LYS A 184 1.32 9.88 15.41
CA LYS A 184 1.11 11.22 14.84
C LYS A 184 1.99 12.26 15.51
N SER A 185 2.11 12.20 16.82
CA SER A 185 2.89 13.17 17.60
C SER A 185 4.40 12.99 17.44
N LEU A 186 4.89 11.81 17.03
CA LEU A 186 6.31 11.48 16.97
C LEU A 186 6.86 11.28 15.56
N CYS A 187 6.09 10.76 14.61
CA CYS A 187 6.56 10.45 13.26
C CYS A 187 6.77 11.70 12.39
N TYR A 188 7.50 11.51 11.28
CA TYR A 188 7.85 12.58 10.36
C TYR A 188 6.67 12.98 9.47
N ARG A 189 6.20 14.22 9.61
CA ARG A 189 5.14 14.85 8.81
C ARG A 189 3.90 13.95 8.63
N PRO A 190 3.18 13.63 9.69
CA PRO A 190 2.05 12.73 9.63
C PRO A 190 0.77 13.44 9.20
N MET A 191 0.17 13.03 8.07
CA MET A 191 -1.23 13.30 7.77
C MET A 191 -2.09 12.29 8.52
N TYR A 192 -2.96 12.77 9.38
CA TYR A 192 -3.87 11.93 10.19
C TYR A 192 -5.32 12.25 9.87
N GLY A 193 -6.15 11.24 9.77
CA GLY A 193 -7.59 11.40 9.59
C GLY A 193 -8.36 10.09 9.69
N VAL A 194 -9.67 10.22 9.84
CA VAL A 194 -10.63 9.13 9.68
C VAL A 194 -11.04 9.14 8.21
N THR A 195 -10.88 8.03 7.50
CA THR A 195 -11.29 7.91 6.09
C THR A 195 -10.67 8.98 5.16
N ILE A 196 -9.36 8.93 4.96
CA ILE A 196 -8.65 9.85 4.06
C ILE A 196 -8.93 9.47 2.59
N PRO A 197 -9.43 10.37 1.73
CA PRO A 197 -9.58 10.10 0.29
C PRO A 197 -8.25 9.77 -0.38
N ALA A 198 -8.25 8.87 -1.37
CA ALA A 198 -7.03 8.53 -2.10
C ALA A 198 -6.37 9.74 -2.77
N ALA A 199 -7.19 10.70 -3.23
CA ALA A 199 -6.73 11.95 -3.84
C ALA A 199 -5.90 12.80 -2.88
N ASP A 200 -6.33 12.90 -1.63
CA ASP A 200 -5.64 13.68 -0.60
C ASP A 200 -4.30 13.03 -0.22
N ILE A 201 -4.24 11.69 -0.18
CA ILE A 201 -3.00 10.96 0.09
C ILE A 201 -1.92 11.30 -0.94
N TYR A 202 -2.21 11.12 -2.23
CA TYR A 202 -1.19 11.37 -3.24
C TYR A 202 -0.99 12.87 -3.53
N GLY A 203 -1.99 13.71 -3.33
CA GLY A 203 -1.85 15.17 -3.36
C GLY A 203 -0.89 15.65 -2.29
N TYR A 204 -1.10 15.23 -1.04
CA TYR A 204 -0.21 15.54 0.09
C TYR A 204 1.23 15.06 -0.15
N LEU A 205 1.42 13.83 -0.61
CA LEU A 205 2.76 13.29 -0.86
C LEU A 205 3.47 14.00 -2.01
N GLU A 206 2.74 14.47 -3.02
CA GLU A 206 3.32 15.31 -4.08
C GLU A 206 3.76 16.67 -3.55
N ASP A 207 2.93 17.31 -2.73
CA ASP A 207 3.21 18.61 -2.14
C ASP A 207 4.39 18.55 -1.15
N SER A 208 4.55 17.45 -0.42
CA SER A 208 5.65 17.22 0.53
C SER A 208 6.87 16.58 -0.11
N ASP A 209 6.98 16.61 -1.44
CA ASP A 209 8.10 16.05 -2.21
C ASP A 209 8.32 14.55 -1.98
N GLY A 210 7.24 13.82 -1.69
CA GLY A 210 7.23 12.39 -1.42
C GLY A 210 7.73 12.01 -0.03
N THR A 211 7.78 12.97 0.90
CA THR A 211 8.21 12.75 2.28
C THR A 211 7.08 13.05 3.24
N GLY A 212 6.66 12.08 4.04
CA GLY A 212 5.58 12.22 5.00
C GLY A 212 5.08 10.86 5.45
N CYS A 213 4.10 10.85 6.32
CA CYS A 213 3.43 9.63 6.80
C CYS A 213 1.92 9.78 6.65
N ILE A 214 1.22 8.66 6.51
CA ILE A 214 -0.24 8.63 6.43
C ILE A 214 -0.76 7.77 7.56
N PHE A 215 -1.59 8.34 8.42
CA PHE A 215 -2.24 7.64 9.52
C PHE A 215 -3.75 7.73 9.37
N GLU A 216 -4.39 6.58 9.24
CA GLU A 216 -5.81 6.50 8.97
C GLU A 216 -6.50 5.65 10.03
N ASP A 217 -7.41 6.28 10.76
CA ASP A 217 -8.28 5.60 11.70
C ASP A 217 -9.50 5.02 10.98
N GLU A 218 -10.03 3.92 11.49
CA GLU A 218 -11.24 3.26 10.99
C GLU A 218 -11.26 2.90 9.50
N VAL A 219 -10.32 2.07 9.07
CA VAL A 219 -10.24 1.61 7.66
C VAL A 219 -11.17 0.42 7.32
N GLN A 220 -12.21 0.15 8.10
CA GLN A 220 -13.09 -1.02 7.92
C GLN A 220 -13.67 -1.10 6.50
N GLY A 221 -14.14 0.01 5.97
CA GLY A 221 -14.76 0.11 4.65
C GLY A 221 -13.81 0.11 3.45
N ILE A 222 -12.51 -0.09 3.63
CA ILE A 222 -11.51 0.07 2.57
C ILE A 222 -11.74 -0.84 1.35
N HIS A 223 -12.41 -1.99 1.52
CA HIS A 223 -12.72 -2.89 0.42
C HIS A 223 -13.60 -2.26 -0.67
N LYS A 224 -14.35 -1.19 -0.33
CA LYS A 224 -15.18 -0.42 -1.26
C LYS A 224 -14.36 0.61 -2.05
N ASP A 225 -13.18 1.03 -1.55
CA ASP A 225 -12.32 2.01 -2.19
C ASP A 225 -11.16 1.35 -2.95
N THR A 226 -11.43 0.96 -4.18
CA THR A 226 -10.43 0.30 -5.04
C THR A 226 -9.25 1.19 -5.38
N GLU A 227 -9.42 2.50 -5.40
CA GLU A 227 -8.36 3.46 -5.66
C GLU A 227 -7.40 3.55 -4.47
N LYS A 228 -7.93 3.74 -3.29
CA LYS A 228 -7.16 3.75 -2.04
C LYS A 228 -6.37 2.44 -1.87
N ILE A 229 -7.01 1.29 -2.11
CA ILE A 229 -6.32 -0.02 -2.09
C ILE A 229 -5.11 -0.03 -3.05
N LYS A 230 -5.22 0.54 -4.26
CA LYS A 230 -4.11 0.63 -5.21
C LYS A 230 -2.98 1.51 -4.67
N VAL A 231 -3.31 2.67 -4.08
CA VAL A 231 -2.34 3.57 -3.44
C VAL A 231 -1.58 2.86 -2.32
N TYR A 232 -2.28 2.17 -1.42
CA TYR A 232 -1.64 1.39 -0.36
C TYR A 232 -0.80 0.23 -0.89
N LYS A 233 -1.33 -0.51 -1.89
CA LYS A 233 -0.60 -1.63 -2.50
C LYS A 233 0.67 -1.20 -3.25
N ALA A 234 0.71 -0.03 -3.84
CA ALA A 234 1.87 0.51 -4.54
C ALA A 234 2.86 1.17 -3.58
N GLY A 235 2.36 2.00 -2.67
CA GLY A 235 3.12 2.98 -1.90
C GLY A 235 4.08 2.43 -0.83
N TYR A 236 4.20 1.12 -0.65
CA TYR A 236 5.20 0.53 0.25
C TYR A 236 6.57 0.36 -0.43
N LYS A 237 6.66 0.49 -1.76
CA LYS A 237 7.91 0.40 -2.55
C LYS A 237 8.36 1.76 -3.03
N GLN A 238 9.65 2.03 -2.91
CA GLN A 238 10.27 3.23 -3.45
C GLN A 238 10.04 3.33 -4.96
N GLY A 239 9.83 4.56 -5.46
CA GLY A 239 9.56 4.82 -6.87
C GLY A 239 8.13 4.48 -7.33
N ALA A 240 7.25 4.05 -6.43
CA ALA A 240 5.85 3.79 -6.76
C ALA A 240 5.09 5.10 -7.04
N VAL A 241 4.36 5.11 -8.15
CA VAL A 241 3.57 6.27 -8.59
C VAL A 241 2.18 5.82 -9.03
N VAL A 242 1.22 6.75 -8.92
CA VAL A 242 -0.14 6.59 -9.46
C VAL A 242 -0.34 7.62 -10.57
N PRO A 243 -0.57 7.19 -11.82
CA PRO A 243 -0.86 8.10 -12.93
C PRO A 243 -2.28 8.67 -12.79
N ARG A 244 -2.43 9.98 -13.01
CA ARG A 244 -3.71 10.68 -13.07
C ARG A 244 -3.75 11.59 -14.28
N THR A 245 -4.86 11.55 -14.98
CA THR A 245 -5.12 12.48 -16.08
C THR A 245 -5.68 13.77 -15.52
N ILE A 246 -5.00 14.86 -15.79
CA ILE A 246 -5.47 16.22 -15.50
C ILE A 246 -5.94 16.82 -16.83
N LEU A 247 -7.17 17.30 -16.84
CA LEU A 247 -7.71 18.07 -17.93
C LEU A 247 -7.45 19.54 -17.64
N THR A 248 -6.76 20.21 -18.52
CA THR A 248 -6.61 21.66 -18.53
C THR A 248 -7.49 22.23 -19.65
N ASP A 249 -7.71 23.54 -19.67
CA ASP A 249 -8.58 24.21 -20.68
C ASP A 249 -8.12 23.93 -22.11
N HIS A 250 -6.87 23.56 -22.32
CA HIS A 250 -6.26 23.40 -23.65
C HIS A 250 -5.63 22.04 -23.92
N ASP A 251 -5.45 21.17 -22.87
CA ASP A 251 -4.73 19.92 -23.05
C ASP A 251 -5.10 18.87 -22.01
N ARG A 252 -4.69 17.63 -22.30
CA ARG A 252 -4.81 16.47 -21.43
C ARG A 252 -3.42 16.03 -20.99
N ILE A 253 -3.08 16.23 -19.71
CA ILE A 253 -1.78 15.92 -19.14
C ILE A 253 -1.89 14.71 -18.23
N ILE A 254 -0.96 13.75 -18.34
CA ILE A 254 -0.82 12.66 -17.38
C ILE A 254 0.22 13.06 -16.33
N LYS A 255 -0.23 13.27 -15.09
CA LYS A 255 0.65 13.52 -13.95
C LYS A 255 0.86 12.24 -13.15
N TYR A 256 2.10 11.98 -12.74
CA TYR A 256 2.49 10.82 -11.94
C TYR A 256 2.69 11.26 -10.50
N TYR A 257 1.80 10.80 -9.61
CA TYR A 257 1.83 11.15 -8.19
C TYR A 257 2.59 10.10 -7.40
N ARG A 258 3.46 10.55 -6.51
CA ARG A 258 4.20 9.68 -5.58
C ARG A 258 3.24 9.09 -4.55
N THR A 259 3.49 7.83 -4.15
CA THR A 259 2.66 7.15 -3.16
C THR A 259 3.49 6.48 -2.05
N PHE A 260 4.81 6.51 -2.20
CA PHE A 260 5.74 5.88 -1.27
C PHE A 260 5.82 6.67 0.03
N CYS A 261 5.41 6.07 1.14
CA CYS A 261 5.62 6.59 2.49
C CYS A 261 5.25 5.54 3.54
N PHE A 262 5.71 5.74 4.77
CA PHE A 262 5.25 5.00 5.95
C PHE A 262 3.77 5.27 6.21
N LYS A 263 3.01 4.20 6.53
CA LYS A 263 1.58 4.28 6.80
C LYS A 263 1.22 3.46 8.04
N ALA A 264 0.30 3.97 8.84
CA ALA A 264 -0.33 3.22 9.92
C ALA A 264 -1.85 3.33 9.83
N CYS A 265 -2.54 2.24 10.13
CA CYS A 265 -3.99 2.17 10.10
C CYS A 265 -4.50 1.51 11.38
N ALA A 266 -5.71 1.91 11.78
CA ALA A 266 -6.43 1.25 12.85
C ALA A 266 -7.83 0.82 12.39
N SER A 267 -8.34 -0.25 12.98
CA SER A 267 -9.71 -0.73 12.75
C SER A 267 -10.09 -1.74 13.83
N GLU A 268 -11.38 -1.92 14.08
CA GLU A 268 -11.86 -3.01 14.94
C GLU A 268 -11.56 -4.37 14.31
N GLN A 269 -11.83 -4.51 13.03
CA GLN A 269 -11.67 -5.76 12.30
C GLN A 269 -10.61 -5.65 11.21
N ILE A 270 -9.96 -6.75 10.95
CA ILE A 270 -8.99 -6.86 9.88
C ILE A 270 -9.72 -6.92 8.52
N PRO A 271 -9.50 -5.95 7.61
CA PRO A 271 -10.15 -5.95 6.31
C PRO A 271 -9.75 -7.17 5.46
N GLN A 272 -10.72 -7.90 4.92
CA GLN A 272 -10.49 -9.09 4.09
C GLN A 272 -10.15 -8.71 2.64
N VAL A 273 -9.07 -7.93 2.45
CA VAL A 273 -8.62 -7.47 1.12
C VAL A 273 -7.33 -8.18 0.72
N LYS A 274 -7.43 -9.06 -0.26
CA LYS A 274 -6.28 -9.84 -0.75
C LYS A 274 -5.12 -8.93 -1.16
N GLY A 275 -3.95 -9.20 -0.60
CA GLY A 275 -2.71 -8.49 -0.90
C GLY A 275 -2.59 -7.10 -0.25
N PHE A 276 -3.59 -6.60 0.48
CA PHE A 276 -3.51 -5.36 1.25
C PHE A 276 -2.72 -5.60 2.55
N LEU A 277 -3.21 -6.51 3.39
CA LEU A 277 -2.62 -6.83 4.69
C LEU A 277 -1.18 -7.39 4.63
N GLU A 278 -0.81 -7.96 3.50
CA GLU A 278 0.56 -8.47 3.30
C GLU A 278 1.65 -7.38 3.43
N ARG A 279 1.27 -6.11 3.45
CA ARG A 279 2.16 -4.95 3.57
C ARG A 279 2.23 -4.40 4.98
N PHE A 280 1.47 -4.98 5.88
CA PHE A 280 1.35 -4.53 7.26
C PHE A 280 1.98 -5.49 8.25
N ILE A 281 2.57 -4.93 9.27
CA ILE A 281 2.84 -5.58 10.54
C ILE A 281 1.56 -5.41 11.37
N LEU A 282 0.97 -6.53 11.76
CA LEU A 282 -0.29 -6.56 12.46
C LEU A 282 -0.04 -6.55 13.97
N ILE A 283 -0.61 -5.59 14.67
CA ILE A 283 -0.54 -5.44 16.13
C ILE A 283 -1.95 -5.63 16.68
N SER A 284 -2.15 -6.72 17.41
CA SER A 284 -3.39 -6.96 18.12
C SER A 284 -3.39 -6.19 19.44
N MET A 285 -4.43 -5.39 19.63
CA MET A 285 -4.64 -4.66 20.86
C MET A 285 -5.73 -5.32 21.68
N VAL A 286 -5.50 -5.37 22.96
CA VAL A 286 -6.50 -5.73 23.96
C VAL A 286 -6.70 -4.53 24.87
N GLU A 287 -7.77 -4.51 25.65
CA GLU A 287 -7.93 -3.53 26.71
C GLU A 287 -6.69 -3.55 27.62
N GLY A 288 -6.12 -2.37 27.87
CA GLY A 288 -4.90 -2.22 28.65
C GLY A 288 -4.99 -1.02 29.57
N TYR A 289 -4.04 -0.93 30.50
CA TYR A 289 -3.97 0.12 31.50
C TYR A 289 -2.64 0.87 31.35
N PRO A 290 -2.52 1.78 30.38
CA PRO A 290 -1.30 2.58 30.21
C PRO A 290 -1.07 3.48 31.42
N GLU A 291 0.15 3.92 31.63
CA GLU A 291 0.47 4.87 32.71
C GLU A 291 -0.30 6.18 32.56
N LYS A 292 -0.55 6.61 31.33
CA LYS A 292 -1.28 7.83 30.97
C LYS A 292 -2.31 7.55 29.90
N GLU A 293 -3.53 8.03 30.11
CA GLU A 293 -4.53 8.03 29.05
C GLU A 293 -4.36 9.23 28.12
N TRP A 294 -4.62 9.02 26.83
CA TRP A 294 -4.53 10.12 25.85
C TRP A 294 -5.58 11.20 26.09
N SER A 295 -6.72 10.85 26.69
CA SER A 295 -7.76 11.78 27.14
C SER A 295 -7.26 12.81 28.16
N ASP A 296 -6.28 12.43 28.96
CA ASP A 296 -5.74 13.22 30.07
C ASP A 296 -4.38 13.82 29.77
N VAL A 297 -4.00 13.84 28.47
CA VAL A 297 -2.72 14.41 28.03
C VAL A 297 -2.59 15.87 28.42
N THR A 298 -1.55 16.20 29.16
CA THR A 298 -1.28 17.55 29.64
C THR A 298 -0.56 18.40 28.59
N LYS A 299 -0.50 19.72 28.81
CA LYS A 299 0.29 20.61 27.97
C LYS A 299 1.79 20.28 28.05
N GLU A 300 2.25 19.86 29.21
CA GLU A 300 3.63 19.45 29.45
C GLU A 300 3.97 18.17 28.69
N ASP A 301 3.04 17.21 28.62
CA ASP A 301 3.20 16.00 27.81
C ASP A 301 3.29 16.35 26.31
N LEU A 302 2.38 17.19 25.82
CA LEU A 302 2.40 17.64 24.43
C LEU A 302 3.69 18.40 24.08
N GLN A 303 4.17 19.26 25.02
CA GLN A 303 5.42 19.98 24.81
C GLN A 303 6.62 19.02 24.76
N ARG A 304 6.66 18.01 25.61
CA ARG A 304 7.71 16.98 25.60
C ARG A 304 7.73 16.17 24.29
N LEU A 305 6.56 15.75 23.81
CA LEU A 305 6.41 15.10 22.50
C LEU A 305 6.86 16.03 21.36
N TYR A 306 6.48 17.29 21.43
CA TYR A 306 6.89 18.30 20.46
C TYR A 306 8.40 18.52 20.43
N ASP A 307 9.04 18.63 21.59
CA ASP A 307 10.50 18.82 21.69
C ASP A 307 11.25 17.59 21.17
N LEU A 308 10.77 16.38 21.50
CA LEU A 308 11.34 15.14 20.96
C LEU A 308 11.20 15.08 19.44
N ARG A 309 10.05 15.45 18.89
CA ARG A 309 9.82 15.52 17.44
C ARG A 309 10.77 16.52 16.76
N ASN A 310 11.00 17.69 17.35
CA ASN A 310 11.95 18.68 16.86
C ASN A 310 13.40 18.18 16.91
N CYS A 311 13.75 17.44 17.97
CA CYS A 311 15.03 16.75 18.08
C CYS A 311 15.22 15.70 16.98
N LEU A 312 14.21 14.90 16.70
CA LEU A 312 14.20 13.90 15.61
C LEU A 312 14.33 14.57 14.23
N LEU A 313 13.73 15.75 14.01
CA LEU A 313 13.93 16.51 12.77
C LEU A 313 15.39 16.93 12.62
N LYS A 314 15.99 17.47 13.68
CA LYS A 314 17.40 17.85 13.68
C LYS A 314 18.30 16.64 13.45
N TRP A 315 18.00 15.49 14.09
CA TRP A 315 18.69 14.23 13.82
C TRP A 315 18.58 13.79 12.35
N ARG A 316 17.39 13.88 11.75
CA ARG A 316 17.17 13.61 10.32
C ARG A 316 18.12 14.43 9.45
N MET A 317 18.22 15.74 9.70
CA MET A 317 19.05 16.64 8.92
C MET A 317 20.54 16.30 9.07
N LEU A 318 21.02 16.06 10.31
CA LEU A 318 22.41 15.69 10.60
C LEU A 318 22.78 14.29 10.06
N SER A 319 21.82 13.38 10.01
CA SER A 319 22.04 12.00 9.54
C SER A 319 21.82 11.82 8.03
N ARG A 320 21.75 12.89 7.26
CA ARG A 320 21.46 12.83 5.83
C ARG A 320 22.40 11.91 5.06
N GLU A 321 23.70 12.04 5.32
CA GLU A 321 24.75 11.25 4.69
C GLU A 321 24.89 9.84 5.27
N TRP A 322 24.22 9.56 6.38
CA TRP A 322 24.24 8.24 6.98
C TRP A 322 23.62 7.20 6.05
N GLN A 323 24.38 6.17 5.72
CA GLN A 323 23.90 5.04 4.95
C GLN A 323 23.32 3.98 5.89
N LEU A 324 22.12 3.50 5.58
CA LEU A 324 21.53 2.41 6.33
C LEU A 324 22.36 1.13 6.13
N PRO A 325 22.71 0.42 7.22
CA PRO A 325 23.48 -0.81 7.12
C PRO A 325 22.73 -1.88 6.32
N ASP A 326 23.48 -2.68 5.56
CA ASP A 326 22.89 -3.87 4.95
C ASP A 326 22.84 -4.98 6.00
N VAL A 327 21.64 -5.48 6.26
CA VAL A 327 21.38 -6.53 7.24
C VAL A 327 20.99 -7.80 6.51
N GLU A 328 21.73 -8.89 6.76
CA GLU A 328 21.33 -10.21 6.30
C GLU A 328 20.18 -10.73 7.14
N VAL A 329 19.15 -11.24 6.47
CA VAL A 329 17.97 -11.81 7.10
C VAL A 329 17.65 -13.19 6.52
N PRO A 330 17.28 -14.18 7.34
CA PRO A 330 17.06 -15.56 6.87
C PRO A 330 15.76 -15.74 6.09
N PHE A 331 14.92 -14.72 6.03
CA PHE A 331 13.62 -14.76 5.39
C PHE A 331 13.63 -14.04 4.03
N LYS A 332 12.68 -14.43 3.16
CA LYS A 332 12.57 -13.96 1.77
C LYS A 332 11.19 -13.38 1.47
N GLY A 333 11.08 -12.72 0.32
CA GLY A 333 9.81 -12.19 -0.18
C GLY A 333 9.21 -11.12 0.73
N ARG A 334 7.90 -11.16 0.95
CA ARG A 334 7.16 -10.12 1.66
C ARG A 334 7.62 -9.94 3.11
N LEU A 335 7.97 -11.01 3.78
CA LEU A 335 8.46 -10.92 5.16
C LEU A 335 9.76 -10.11 5.25
N LYS A 336 10.68 -10.32 4.28
CA LYS A 336 11.90 -9.51 4.17
C LYS A 336 11.56 -8.03 3.91
N GLU A 337 10.61 -7.75 3.03
CA GLU A 337 10.20 -6.38 2.71
C GLU A 337 9.60 -5.64 3.92
N LEU A 338 8.96 -6.35 4.86
CA LEU A 338 8.38 -5.77 6.06
C LEU A 338 9.42 -5.54 7.17
N TRP A 339 10.25 -6.52 7.45
CA TRP A 339 11.07 -6.51 8.66
C TRP A 339 12.49 -6.00 8.44
N LYS A 340 13.09 -6.22 7.26
CA LYS A 340 14.44 -5.73 6.98
C LYS A 340 14.59 -4.22 7.21
N PRO A 341 13.65 -3.33 6.82
CA PRO A 341 13.76 -1.91 7.10
C PRO A 341 13.85 -1.55 8.59
N LEU A 342 13.06 -2.22 9.44
CA LEU A 342 13.12 -2.02 10.89
C LEU A 342 14.45 -2.51 11.48
N LEU A 343 14.93 -3.66 11.02
CA LEU A 343 16.23 -4.20 11.42
C LEU A 343 17.40 -3.34 10.94
N GLN A 344 17.28 -2.68 9.78
CA GLN A 344 18.30 -1.73 9.31
C GLN A 344 18.37 -0.47 10.17
N ILE A 345 17.21 0.09 10.57
CA ILE A 345 17.16 1.28 11.39
C ILE A 345 17.63 1.02 12.82
N THR A 346 17.44 -0.19 13.34
CA THR A 346 17.86 -0.60 14.70
C THR A 346 19.23 -1.29 14.74
N SER A 347 19.85 -1.55 13.60
CA SER A 347 21.17 -2.21 13.55
C SER A 347 22.21 -1.47 14.39
N GLY A 348 22.87 -2.19 15.29
CA GLY A 348 23.84 -1.65 16.24
C GLY A 348 23.22 -0.96 17.45
N LEU A 349 21.91 -1.03 17.66
CA LEU A 349 21.23 -0.68 18.90
C LEU A 349 21.05 -1.90 19.78
N THR A 350 20.90 -1.72 21.08
CA THR A 350 20.70 -2.81 22.05
C THR A 350 19.42 -3.62 21.79
N VAL A 351 18.40 -2.98 21.21
CA VAL A 351 17.11 -3.60 20.85
C VAL A 351 17.19 -4.54 19.63
N TYR A 352 18.28 -4.48 18.85
CA TYR A 352 18.38 -5.20 17.59
C TYR A 352 18.20 -6.71 17.74
N ASP A 353 18.89 -7.33 18.71
CA ASP A 353 18.87 -8.77 18.89
C ASP A 353 17.49 -9.28 19.33
N SER A 354 16.77 -8.53 20.16
CA SER A 354 15.41 -8.86 20.58
C SER A 354 14.44 -8.80 19.41
N LEU A 355 14.52 -7.75 18.59
CA LEU A 355 13.72 -7.62 17.37
C LEU A 355 14.03 -8.73 16.34
N PHE A 356 15.30 -9.04 16.14
CA PHE A 356 15.71 -10.09 15.21
C PHE A 356 15.14 -11.45 15.62
N LYS A 357 15.30 -11.82 16.89
CA LYS A 357 14.76 -13.05 17.45
C LYS A 357 13.23 -13.11 17.36
N PHE A 358 12.55 -12.00 17.63
CA PHE A 358 11.10 -11.91 17.47
C PHE A 358 10.66 -12.19 16.03
N VAL A 359 11.36 -11.63 15.04
CA VAL A 359 11.05 -11.85 13.62
C VAL A 359 11.27 -13.31 13.22
N GLU A 360 12.31 -13.98 13.76
CA GLU A 360 12.52 -15.42 13.55
C GLU A 360 11.37 -16.26 14.14
N THR A 361 10.88 -15.88 15.32
CA THR A 361 9.71 -16.53 15.93
C THR A 361 8.47 -16.32 15.06
N GLN A 362 8.20 -15.12 14.60
CA GLN A 362 7.10 -14.82 13.68
C GLN A 362 7.19 -15.60 12.36
N LEU A 363 8.41 -15.84 11.86
CA LEU A 363 8.61 -16.69 10.68
C LEU A 363 8.22 -18.14 10.98
N SER A 364 8.68 -18.67 12.11
CA SER A 364 8.40 -20.07 12.50
C SER A 364 6.90 -20.30 12.75
N GLU A 365 6.21 -19.36 13.38
CA GLU A 365 4.76 -19.40 13.57
C GLU A 365 3.99 -19.36 12.25
N ARG A 366 4.38 -18.48 11.32
CA ARG A 366 3.79 -18.45 9.98
C ARG A 366 4.02 -19.75 9.20
N LEU A 367 5.17 -20.40 9.37
CA LEU A 367 5.41 -21.70 8.76
C LEU A 367 4.53 -22.77 9.37
N LYS A 368 4.38 -22.80 10.70
CA LYS A 368 3.46 -23.71 11.41
C LYS A 368 2.02 -23.52 10.92
N ILE A 369 1.50 -22.28 10.90
CA ILE A 369 0.17 -21.99 10.40
C ILE A 369 -0.02 -22.49 8.96
N LYS A 370 0.98 -22.36 8.09
CA LYS A 370 0.91 -22.91 6.73
C LYS A 370 0.94 -24.44 6.72
N GLN A 371 1.73 -25.05 7.56
CA GLN A 371 1.82 -26.51 7.70
C GLN A 371 0.50 -27.08 8.20
N ASP A 372 -0.19 -26.37 9.09
CA ASP A 372 -1.49 -26.77 9.65
C ASP A 372 -2.67 -26.57 8.70
N THR A 373 -2.48 -25.92 7.54
CA THR A 373 -3.53 -25.90 6.50
C THR A 373 -3.68 -27.27 5.85
N LEU A 374 -4.86 -27.57 5.31
CA LEU A 374 -5.10 -28.82 4.55
C LEU A 374 -4.08 -28.98 3.41
N GLU A 375 -3.71 -27.89 2.74
CA GLU A 375 -2.68 -27.88 1.71
C GLU A 375 -1.31 -28.25 2.28
N GLY A 376 -0.95 -27.71 3.45
CA GLY A 376 0.30 -28.04 4.16
C GLY A 376 0.37 -29.51 4.55
N LYS A 377 -0.71 -30.05 5.10
CA LYS A 377 -0.81 -31.49 5.45
C LYS A 377 -0.68 -32.39 4.21
N ILE A 378 -1.31 -32.01 3.09
CA ILE A 378 -1.16 -32.73 1.81
C ILE A 378 0.27 -32.67 1.30
N VAL A 379 0.94 -31.50 1.35
CA VAL A 379 2.33 -31.35 0.94
C VAL A 379 3.25 -32.21 1.82
N LYS A 380 3.04 -32.19 3.14
CA LYS A 380 3.79 -33.01 4.11
C LYS A 380 3.73 -34.48 3.72
N VAL A 381 2.53 -35.04 3.59
CA VAL A 381 2.32 -36.45 3.24
C VAL A 381 3.00 -36.83 1.91
N VAL A 382 2.85 -36.00 0.86
CA VAL A 382 3.49 -36.28 -0.43
C VAL A 382 4.99 -36.25 -0.34
N VAL A 383 5.57 -35.29 0.39
CA VAL A 383 7.01 -35.17 0.59
C VAL A 383 7.57 -36.35 1.38
N GLU A 384 6.89 -36.78 2.46
CA GLU A 384 7.29 -37.91 3.27
C GLU A 384 7.31 -39.22 2.48
N VAL A 385 6.27 -39.49 1.67
CA VAL A 385 6.21 -40.67 0.82
C VAL A 385 7.36 -40.69 -0.18
N LEU A 386 7.63 -39.56 -0.81
CA LEU A 386 8.66 -39.47 -1.86
C LEU A 386 10.07 -39.47 -1.28
N ASN A 387 10.30 -38.96 -0.08
CA ASN A 387 11.58 -39.07 0.63
C ASN A 387 11.91 -40.52 1.05
N GLN A 388 10.89 -41.35 1.27
CA GLN A 388 11.06 -42.79 1.60
C GLN A 388 11.18 -43.66 0.34
N SER A 389 10.80 -43.12 -0.86
CA SER A 389 10.81 -43.87 -2.09
C SER A 389 12.25 -44.06 -2.63
N GLU A 390 12.61 -45.29 -2.92
CA GLU A 390 13.92 -45.64 -3.54
C GLU A 390 13.84 -45.60 -5.09
N THR A 391 12.66 -45.47 -5.67
CA THR A 391 12.43 -45.69 -7.11
C THR A 391 12.85 -44.55 -8.00
N GLY A 392 13.25 -43.40 -7.47
CA GLY A 392 13.65 -42.24 -8.28
C GLY A 392 12.54 -41.61 -9.13
N VAL A 393 11.32 -42.11 -9.06
CA VAL A 393 10.15 -41.64 -9.79
C VAL A 393 9.22 -40.91 -8.81
N ALA A 394 8.85 -39.69 -9.12
CA ALA A 394 7.97 -38.88 -8.27
C ALA A 394 6.47 -39.21 -8.50
N GLU A 395 6.13 -40.49 -8.38
CA GLU A 395 4.77 -41.00 -8.53
C GLU A 395 4.24 -41.55 -7.21
N VAL A 396 3.04 -41.15 -6.82
CA VAL A 396 2.41 -41.60 -5.55
C VAL A 396 0.97 -42.05 -5.84
N PRO A 397 0.60 -43.29 -5.45
CA PRO A 397 -0.77 -43.76 -5.51
C PRO A 397 -1.69 -42.87 -4.66
N PHE A 398 -2.86 -42.52 -5.19
CA PHE A 398 -3.82 -41.70 -4.44
C PHE A 398 -4.32 -42.40 -3.17
N SER A 399 -4.42 -43.72 -3.17
CA SER A 399 -4.77 -44.51 -1.98
C SER A 399 -3.78 -44.30 -0.85
N THR A 400 -2.47 -44.27 -1.15
CA THR A 400 -1.41 -44.02 -0.18
C THR A 400 -1.51 -42.61 0.40
N ILE A 401 -1.69 -41.60 -0.46
CA ILE A 401 -1.88 -40.21 0.01
C ILE A 401 -3.13 -40.11 0.89
N TRP A 402 -4.22 -40.75 0.50
CA TRP A 402 -5.46 -40.72 1.25
C TRP A 402 -5.35 -41.40 2.62
N SER A 403 -4.68 -42.56 2.69
CA SER A 403 -4.44 -43.29 3.95
C SER A 403 -3.58 -42.51 4.92
N LEU A 404 -2.44 -42.00 4.45
CA LEU A 404 -1.53 -41.21 5.30
C LEU A 404 -2.13 -39.87 5.71
N LEU A 405 -2.89 -39.23 4.84
CA LEU A 405 -3.60 -38.00 5.19
C LEU A 405 -4.67 -38.26 6.24
N ARG A 406 -5.33 -39.43 6.19
CA ARG A 406 -6.29 -39.86 7.22
C ARG A 406 -5.60 -39.99 8.58
N GLU A 407 -4.42 -40.62 8.63
CA GLU A 407 -3.62 -40.75 9.84
C GLU A 407 -3.16 -39.39 10.38
N GLU A 408 -2.66 -38.54 9.50
CA GLU A 408 -2.19 -37.19 9.86
C GLU A 408 -3.32 -36.30 10.42
N LEU A 409 -4.58 -36.52 10.01
CA LEU A 409 -5.74 -35.73 10.41
C LEU A 409 -6.65 -36.40 11.45
N ASP A 410 -6.26 -37.55 12.00
CA ASP A 410 -7.13 -38.39 12.85
C ASP A 410 -8.53 -38.59 12.24
N GLY A 411 -8.56 -38.75 10.91
CA GLY A 411 -9.77 -38.75 10.12
C GLY A 411 -10.60 -40.02 10.30
N LYS A 412 -11.89 -39.87 10.58
CA LYS A 412 -12.87 -40.98 10.65
C LYS A 412 -13.59 -41.10 9.31
N ILE A 413 -13.66 -42.30 8.76
CA ILE A 413 -14.38 -42.59 7.50
C ILE A 413 -15.62 -43.42 7.82
N ASP A 414 -16.78 -42.91 7.40
CA ASP A 414 -18.01 -43.67 7.44
C ASP A 414 -18.01 -44.73 6.32
N GLU A 415 -18.31 -45.98 6.62
CA GLU A 415 -18.38 -47.08 5.65
C GLU A 415 -19.35 -46.77 4.52
N LYS A 416 -20.43 -46.04 4.79
CA LYS A 416 -21.43 -45.62 3.79
C LYS A 416 -20.93 -44.50 2.86
N LYS A 417 -19.87 -43.75 3.29
CA LYS A 417 -19.30 -42.63 2.55
C LYS A 417 -17.78 -42.70 2.45
N PRO A 418 -17.19 -43.72 1.81
CA PRO A 418 -15.73 -43.97 1.83
C PRO A 418 -14.90 -42.90 1.11
N HIS A 419 -15.55 -41.93 0.49
CA HIS A 419 -14.91 -40.81 -0.19
C HIS A 419 -14.85 -39.52 0.65
N VAL A 420 -15.40 -39.56 1.88
CA VAL A 420 -15.42 -38.44 2.83
C VAL A 420 -14.76 -38.90 4.13
N MET A 421 -13.87 -38.09 4.67
CA MET A 421 -13.38 -38.25 6.04
C MET A 421 -13.83 -37.05 6.88
N GLU A 422 -14.25 -37.31 8.10
CA GLU A 422 -14.56 -36.31 9.11
C GLU A 422 -13.33 -36.10 9.98
N THR A 423 -12.96 -34.85 10.20
CA THR A 423 -11.77 -34.48 10.97
C THR A 423 -12.14 -33.39 11.97
N SER A 424 -11.40 -33.29 13.06
CA SER A 424 -11.59 -32.25 14.06
C SER A 424 -11.21 -30.84 13.52
N GLU A 425 -10.18 -30.79 12.66
CA GLU A 425 -9.63 -29.52 12.17
C GLU A 425 -10.37 -28.97 10.94
N PHE A 426 -10.85 -29.84 10.02
CA PHE A 426 -11.37 -29.41 8.72
C PHE A 426 -12.82 -29.83 8.45
N PHE A 427 -13.52 -30.26 9.49
CA PHE A 427 -14.88 -30.77 9.47
C PHE A 427 -15.06 -31.94 8.49
N GLN A 428 -15.08 -31.69 7.17
CA GLN A 428 -15.17 -32.74 6.14
C GLN A 428 -14.11 -32.55 5.04
N VAL A 429 -13.32 -33.59 4.81
CA VAL A 429 -12.34 -33.66 3.72
C VAL A 429 -12.78 -34.75 2.72
N THR A 430 -12.96 -34.37 1.47
CA THR A 430 -13.36 -35.29 0.41
C THR A 430 -12.20 -35.68 -0.50
N LYS A 431 -12.23 -36.88 -1.07
CA LYS A 431 -11.25 -37.34 -2.08
C LYS A 431 -11.13 -36.36 -3.25
N ASN A 432 -12.23 -35.74 -3.65
CA ASN A 432 -12.25 -34.74 -4.72
C ASN A 432 -11.51 -33.47 -4.31
N ARG A 433 -11.72 -32.97 -3.08
CA ARG A 433 -11.02 -31.78 -2.55
C ARG A 433 -9.52 -32.03 -2.48
N VAL A 434 -9.07 -33.18 -1.99
CA VAL A 434 -7.67 -33.55 -1.97
C VAL A 434 -7.10 -33.66 -3.39
N GLY A 435 -7.78 -34.36 -4.30
CA GLY A 435 -7.35 -34.47 -5.70
C GLY A 435 -7.28 -33.12 -6.42
N TYR A 436 -8.16 -32.18 -6.11
CA TYR A 436 -8.09 -30.81 -6.60
C TYR A 436 -6.82 -30.11 -6.08
N ARG A 437 -6.53 -30.19 -4.78
CA ARG A 437 -5.36 -29.56 -4.18
C ARG A 437 -4.04 -30.16 -4.67
N LEU A 438 -3.97 -31.47 -4.91
CA LEU A 438 -2.79 -32.10 -5.51
C LEU A 438 -2.47 -31.53 -6.89
N ARG A 439 -3.47 -31.22 -7.70
CA ARG A 439 -3.29 -30.59 -9.02
C ARG A 439 -2.94 -29.10 -8.92
N GLU A 440 -3.67 -28.36 -8.09
CA GLU A 440 -3.52 -26.91 -7.97
C GLU A 440 -2.20 -26.52 -7.28
N VAL A 441 -1.91 -27.14 -6.14
CA VAL A 441 -0.76 -26.76 -5.28
C VAL A 441 0.53 -27.41 -5.74
N LEU A 442 0.48 -28.71 -6.02
CA LEU A 442 1.65 -29.53 -6.36
C LEU A 442 1.82 -29.75 -7.87
N SER A 443 0.90 -29.27 -8.70
CA SER A 443 0.87 -29.49 -10.14
C SER A 443 0.88 -31.00 -10.53
N GLY A 444 0.33 -31.86 -9.64
CA GLY A 444 0.28 -33.30 -9.83
C GLY A 444 -0.53 -33.69 -11.08
N LYS A 445 0.05 -34.46 -11.95
CA LYS A 445 -0.61 -35.02 -13.14
C LYS A 445 -1.23 -36.36 -12.78
N THR A 446 -2.50 -36.56 -13.12
CA THR A 446 -3.18 -37.83 -12.87
C THR A 446 -2.64 -38.91 -13.80
N LYS A 447 -2.28 -40.06 -13.26
CA LYS A 447 -1.77 -41.24 -13.95
C LYS A 447 -2.52 -42.48 -13.44
N VAL A 448 -2.59 -43.52 -14.24
CA VAL A 448 -3.10 -44.82 -13.85
C VAL A 448 -1.92 -45.77 -13.78
N LEU A 449 -1.64 -46.26 -12.58
CA LEU A 449 -0.66 -47.33 -12.37
C LEU A 449 -1.39 -48.65 -12.49
N ARG A 450 -0.76 -49.60 -13.18
CA ARG A 450 -1.22 -50.97 -13.29
C ARG A 450 -0.21 -51.89 -12.61
N GLU A 451 -0.63 -52.54 -11.56
CA GLU A 451 0.18 -53.45 -10.81
C GLU A 451 -0.46 -54.84 -10.83
N LYS A 452 0.41 -55.87 -10.91
CA LYS A 452 -0.04 -57.26 -10.84
C LYS A 452 -0.07 -57.71 -9.39
N VAL A 453 -1.27 -57.90 -8.83
CA VAL A 453 -1.47 -58.41 -7.46
C VAL A 453 -1.95 -59.85 -7.57
N GLY A 454 -1.04 -60.80 -7.35
CA GLY A 454 -1.32 -62.22 -7.61
C GLY A 454 -1.47 -62.48 -9.12
N GLU A 455 -2.60 -63.00 -9.54
CA GLU A 455 -2.91 -63.25 -10.97
C GLU A 455 -3.67 -62.13 -11.64
N GLU A 456 -4.17 -61.15 -10.89
CA GLU A 456 -5.00 -60.06 -11.42
C GLU A 456 -4.21 -58.76 -11.59
N TRP A 457 -4.59 -58.00 -12.66
CA TRP A 457 -4.08 -56.64 -12.86
C TRP A 457 -5.00 -55.64 -12.17
N VAL A 458 -4.47 -54.94 -11.17
CA VAL A 458 -5.19 -53.87 -10.47
C VAL A 458 -4.76 -52.52 -11.03
N SER A 459 -5.74 -51.68 -11.37
CA SER A 459 -5.51 -50.33 -11.86
C SER A 459 -5.75 -49.33 -10.74
N THR A 460 -4.70 -48.59 -10.32
CA THR A 460 -4.75 -47.62 -9.22
C THR A 460 -4.49 -46.22 -9.74
N LYS A 461 -5.34 -45.28 -9.32
CA LYS A 461 -5.11 -43.86 -9.62
C LYS A 461 -3.91 -43.35 -8.84
N ALA A 462 -2.98 -42.71 -9.55
CA ALA A 462 -1.79 -42.09 -8.96
C ALA A 462 -1.62 -40.65 -9.43
N TYR A 463 -0.69 -39.96 -8.79
CA TYR A 463 -0.26 -38.62 -9.19
C TYR A 463 1.25 -38.64 -9.43
N GLU A 464 1.63 -38.11 -10.58
CA GLU A 464 3.02 -37.86 -10.96
C GLU A 464 3.34 -36.39 -10.69
N PHE A 465 4.47 -36.12 -10.03
CA PHE A 465 4.89 -34.78 -9.64
C PHE A 465 6.19 -34.38 -10.34
N ASP A 466 6.29 -33.11 -10.73
CA ASP A 466 7.53 -32.50 -11.17
C ASP A 466 8.42 -32.25 -9.94
N VAL A 467 9.58 -32.90 -9.89
CA VAL A 467 10.52 -32.87 -8.76
C VAL A 467 10.96 -31.46 -8.40
N GLU A 468 11.26 -30.64 -9.40
CA GLU A 468 11.72 -29.27 -9.16
C GLU A 468 10.60 -28.36 -8.62
N LYS A 469 9.38 -28.52 -9.12
CA LYS A 469 8.22 -27.82 -8.60
C LYS A 469 7.89 -28.30 -7.19
N LEU A 470 7.92 -29.60 -6.95
CA LEU A 470 7.67 -30.18 -5.63
C LEU A 470 8.68 -29.68 -4.61
N ARG A 471 9.98 -29.62 -4.97
CA ARG A 471 11.04 -29.08 -4.11
C ARG A 471 10.76 -27.61 -3.74
N ARG A 472 10.33 -26.80 -4.70
CA ARG A 472 9.97 -25.38 -4.44
C ARG A 472 8.75 -25.27 -3.53
N VAL A 473 7.74 -26.11 -3.73
CA VAL A 473 6.54 -26.11 -2.90
C VAL A 473 6.85 -26.62 -1.50
N ALA A 474 7.56 -27.74 -1.37
CA ALA A 474 7.99 -28.28 -0.08
C ALA A 474 8.73 -27.20 0.75
N LYS A 475 9.70 -26.52 0.15
CA LYS A 475 10.44 -25.42 0.78
C LYS A 475 9.54 -24.25 1.18
N LYS A 476 8.47 -23.95 0.41
CA LYS A 476 7.48 -22.90 0.76
C LYS A 476 6.69 -23.23 2.02
N TYR A 477 6.49 -24.51 2.31
CA TYR A 477 5.83 -25.01 3.51
C TYR A 477 6.82 -25.41 4.62
N GLY A 478 8.14 -25.21 4.40
CA GLY A 478 9.16 -25.53 5.40
C GLY A 478 9.50 -27.02 5.51
N PHE A 479 9.15 -27.81 4.49
CA PHE A 479 9.51 -29.22 4.43
C PHE A 479 10.80 -29.43 3.64
N GLU A 480 11.65 -30.33 4.11
CA GLU A 480 12.86 -30.73 3.41
C GLU A 480 12.53 -31.87 2.44
N PHE A 481 12.85 -31.68 1.19
CA PHE A 481 12.66 -32.67 0.13
C PHE A 481 14.01 -33.17 -0.36
N VAL A 482 14.40 -34.33 0.13
CA VAL A 482 15.68 -35.00 -0.16
C VAL A 482 15.40 -36.18 -1.08
N THR A 483 15.44 -35.99 -2.37
CA THR A 483 15.39 -37.11 -3.33
C THR A 483 16.78 -37.66 -3.56
N LYS A 484 16.92 -38.98 -3.47
CA LYS A 484 18.06 -39.76 -4.00
C LYS A 484 17.94 -39.95 -5.53
N LEU A 485 17.22 -39.07 -6.23
CA LEU A 485 17.14 -39.11 -7.70
C LEU A 485 18.54 -38.93 -8.28
N PRO A 486 18.97 -39.75 -9.23
CA PRO A 486 20.22 -39.54 -9.94
C PRO A 486 20.17 -38.13 -10.52
N SER A 487 21.15 -37.30 -10.17
CA SER A 487 21.34 -36.01 -10.79
C SER A 487 21.38 -36.24 -12.30
N LEU A 488 20.51 -35.57 -13.06
CA LEU A 488 20.68 -35.44 -14.51
C LEU A 488 22.13 -35.06 -14.75
N PRO A 489 22.86 -35.73 -15.68
CA PRO A 489 24.23 -35.39 -15.97
C PRO A 489 24.29 -33.88 -16.24
N SER A 490 25.11 -33.21 -15.45
CA SER A 490 25.32 -31.77 -15.57
C SER A 490 25.64 -31.47 -17.03
N SER A 491 25.08 -30.38 -17.56
CA SER A 491 25.30 -29.89 -18.92
C SER A 491 26.77 -29.58 -19.24
N GLU A 492 27.71 -29.90 -18.37
CA GLU A 492 29.16 -29.87 -18.59
C GLU A 492 29.66 -30.98 -19.55
N GLY A 493 28.92 -32.14 -19.64
CA GLY A 493 29.25 -33.20 -20.60
C GLY A 493 28.90 -32.85 -22.04
N ILE A 494 28.02 -31.88 -22.27
CA ILE A 494 27.64 -31.44 -23.65
C ILE A 494 28.56 -30.32 -24.16
N LYS A 495 29.31 -29.63 -23.27
CA LYS A 495 30.28 -28.60 -23.67
C LYS A 495 31.62 -29.19 -24.15
N ALA A 496 31.94 -30.43 -23.79
CA ALA A 496 33.17 -31.08 -24.20
C ALA A 496 33.13 -31.63 -25.63
N SER A 497 31.94 -31.92 -26.18
CA SER A 497 31.80 -32.40 -27.57
C SER A 497 31.60 -31.29 -28.62
N VAL A 498 31.34 -30.05 -28.16
CA VAL A 498 31.21 -28.87 -29.06
C VAL A 498 32.50 -28.05 -29.11
N SER A 499 33.45 -28.28 -28.20
CA SER A 499 34.74 -27.57 -28.21
C SER A 499 35.75 -28.13 -29.22
N MET A 500 35.55 -29.35 -29.77
CA MET A 500 36.46 -29.92 -30.76
C MET A 500 36.19 -29.45 -32.19
N GLU A 501 35.06 -28.83 -32.50
CA GLU A 501 34.77 -28.26 -33.83
C GLU A 501 35.08 -26.77 -33.98
N LYS A 502 35.44 -26.07 -32.87
CA LYS A 502 35.76 -24.63 -32.92
C LYS A 502 37.25 -24.28 -32.97
N ASP A 503 38.14 -25.25 -32.81
CA ASP A 503 39.60 -25.00 -32.89
C ASP A 503 40.16 -25.00 -34.32
N HIS A 504 39.36 -25.33 -35.35
CA HIS A 504 39.76 -25.23 -36.76
C HIS A 504 39.45 -23.88 -37.42
N GLU A 505 38.69 -22.99 -36.80
CA GLU A 505 38.34 -21.67 -37.39
C GLU A 505 39.09 -20.48 -36.79
N LYS A 506 39.92 -20.68 -35.75
CA LYS A 506 40.69 -19.60 -35.10
C LYS A 506 42.14 -19.44 -35.57
N ALA A 507 42.57 -20.18 -36.59
CA ALA A 507 43.93 -20.10 -37.13
C ALA A 507 44.11 -19.15 -38.33
N MET A 508 43.07 -18.38 -38.71
CA MET A 508 43.16 -17.54 -39.93
C MET A 508 42.94 -16.03 -39.74
N PHE A 509 42.86 -15.51 -38.54
CA PHE A 509 42.77 -14.05 -38.34
C PHE A 509 43.56 -13.59 -37.11
N SER A 510 44.90 -13.54 -37.31
CA SER A 510 45.75 -12.70 -36.47
C SER A 510 46.80 -12.05 -37.35
N MET A 511 46.49 -10.86 -37.84
CA MET A 511 47.47 -9.83 -38.16
C MET A 511 46.78 -8.49 -38.39
N GLU A 512 47.40 -7.49 -37.82
CA GLU A 512 47.29 -6.04 -38.02
C GLU A 512 46.38 -5.25 -37.08
N LYS A 513 46.97 -4.66 -36.16
CA LYS A 513 47.67 -3.36 -35.91
C LYS A 513 46.80 -2.29 -35.23
N THR A 514 47.26 -1.95 -34.04
CA THR A 514 47.60 -0.61 -33.49
C THR A 514 46.82 0.61 -33.98
N GLY A 515 46.30 1.37 -33.04
CA GLY A 515 45.98 2.80 -33.22
C GLY A 515 45.05 3.40 -32.17
N GLU A 516 45.61 4.15 -31.30
CA GLU A 516 45.14 5.10 -30.32
C GLU A 516 43.84 5.89 -30.59
N LYS A 517 43.22 6.25 -29.46
CA LYS A 517 42.56 7.51 -29.06
C LYS A 517 41.05 7.51 -28.83
N ASP A 518 40.75 7.81 -27.58
CA ASP A 518 39.53 8.39 -26.95
C ASP A 518 38.95 9.62 -27.69
N PRO A 519 37.82 10.20 -27.24
CA PRO A 519 36.57 9.72 -26.64
C PRO A 519 35.29 10.39 -27.24
N LEU A 520 34.12 10.02 -26.70
CA LEU A 520 32.84 10.78 -26.69
C LEU A 520 31.95 10.82 -27.94
N THR A 521 30.80 10.20 -27.88
CA THR A 521 29.44 10.79 -27.89
C THR A 521 28.37 9.72 -28.24
N PRO A 522 27.11 9.83 -27.73
CA PRO A 522 26.10 8.78 -27.85
C PRO A 522 25.34 8.83 -29.19
N PRO A 523 24.76 7.72 -29.65
CA PRO A 523 24.06 7.69 -30.93
C PRO A 523 22.59 8.16 -30.80
N GLN A 524 22.22 8.97 -31.77
CA GLN A 524 20.89 9.46 -32.08
C GLN A 524 19.96 8.37 -32.64
N LEU A 525 18.67 8.53 -32.33
CA LEU A 525 17.57 7.77 -32.93
C LEU A 525 17.47 7.99 -34.43
N GLY A 526 17.49 6.91 -35.17
CA GLY A 526 17.10 6.89 -36.57
C GLY A 526 15.62 6.58 -36.76
N LYS A 527 14.96 7.45 -37.51
CA LYS A 527 13.59 7.32 -38.04
C LYS A 527 13.49 6.10 -38.96
N LEU A 528 12.42 5.33 -38.87
CA LEU A 528 11.95 4.45 -39.94
C LEU A 528 10.49 4.72 -40.25
N SER A 529 10.28 4.97 -41.52
CA SER A 529 9.07 5.35 -42.23
C SER A 529 8.10 4.19 -42.44
N ASN A 530 6.83 4.59 -42.59
CA ASN A 530 5.65 3.83 -42.97
C ASN A 530 5.80 2.97 -44.23
N SER A 531 5.19 1.78 -44.23
CA SER A 531 4.48 1.27 -45.40
C SER A 531 3.24 0.47 -44.98
N VAL A 532 2.15 0.88 -45.60
CA VAL A 532 0.77 0.37 -45.54
C VAL A 532 0.68 -0.91 -46.38
N THR A 533 0.01 -1.94 -45.89
CA THR A 533 -0.84 -2.81 -46.72
C THR A 533 -2.00 -3.36 -45.90
N SER A 534 -3.15 -3.24 -46.50
CA SER A 534 -4.51 -3.62 -46.15
C SER A 534 -4.73 -5.13 -46.18
N GLU A 535 -5.81 -5.50 -45.50
CA GLU A 535 -6.82 -6.53 -45.78
C GLU A 535 -7.07 -7.56 -44.67
N ASN A 536 -8.23 -7.49 -44.12
CA ASN A 536 -9.39 -8.38 -44.05
C ASN A 536 -10.05 -8.42 -42.68
N GLU A 537 -11.21 -7.79 -42.64
CA GLU A 537 -12.29 -8.15 -41.71
C GLU A 537 -12.95 -9.50 -42.10
N PRO A 538 -13.63 -10.17 -41.13
CA PRO A 538 -15.06 -10.30 -41.31
C PRO A 538 -15.93 -10.12 -40.01
N SER A 539 -16.92 -9.27 -40.20
CA SER A 539 -18.37 -9.41 -39.95
C SER A 539 -18.89 -9.81 -38.57
N GLU A 540 -19.59 -8.84 -38.00
CA GLU A 540 -20.67 -8.96 -37.00
C GLU A 540 -21.86 -9.79 -37.49
N PRO A 541 -22.75 -10.18 -36.56
CA PRO A 541 -24.17 -10.02 -36.87
C PRO A 541 -24.88 -9.12 -35.83
N SER A 542 -25.56 -8.16 -36.39
CA SER A 542 -26.58 -7.29 -35.87
C SER A 542 -27.85 -8.05 -35.42
N ILE A 543 -28.44 -7.62 -34.29
CA ILE A 543 -29.88 -7.72 -34.08
C ILE A 543 -30.41 -6.38 -33.57
N SER A 544 -31.31 -5.87 -34.37
CA SER A 544 -32.11 -4.66 -34.19
C SER A 544 -33.35 -4.90 -33.32
N SER A 545 -33.74 -3.87 -32.55
CA SER A 545 -35.13 -3.39 -32.46
C SER A 545 -35.18 -2.15 -31.60
N LYS A 546 -35.41 -1.05 -32.19
CA LYS A 546 -36.60 -0.20 -32.35
C LYS A 546 -37.24 0.34 -31.07
N ASN A 547 -37.01 1.66 -30.90
CA ASN A 547 -37.99 2.74 -30.65
C ASN A 547 -38.92 2.66 -29.42
N SER A 548 -38.82 3.67 -28.55
CA SER A 548 -39.54 4.94 -28.75
C SER A 548 -39.09 6.01 -27.75
N ARG A 549 -38.95 7.19 -28.28
CA ARG A 549 -38.82 8.45 -27.54
C ARG A 549 -40.15 8.77 -26.88
N GLU A 550 -40.13 9.21 -25.63
CA GLU A 550 -40.97 10.32 -25.20
C GLU A 550 -40.22 11.18 -24.19
N LYS A 551 -40.20 12.45 -24.47
CA LYS A 551 -39.78 13.53 -23.60
C LYS A 551 -40.88 13.79 -22.59
N SER A 552 -40.55 13.99 -21.33
CA SER A 552 -41.29 14.89 -20.46
C SER A 552 -40.35 15.51 -19.45
N THR A 553 -40.30 16.75 -19.55
CA THR A 553 -40.01 17.91 -18.70
C THR A 553 -40.06 17.69 -17.21
N GLY A 554 -39.17 18.43 -16.55
CA GLY A 554 -38.88 18.52 -15.15
C GLY A 554 -40.09 18.71 -14.23
N GLY A 555 -39.88 18.25 -13.03
CA GLY A 555 -40.69 18.48 -11.86
C GLY A 555 -39.85 18.11 -10.65
N GLU A 556 -39.38 19.11 -9.95
CA GLU A 556 -39.01 18.97 -8.54
C GLU A 556 -40.26 18.50 -7.80
N GLY A 557 -40.19 17.31 -7.19
CA GLY A 557 -41.29 16.69 -6.48
C GLY A 557 -40.83 16.18 -5.13
N ASP A 558 -41.29 16.86 -4.13
CA ASP A 558 -41.25 16.60 -2.69
C ASP A 558 -41.14 15.12 -2.31
N SER A 559 -40.09 14.84 -1.55
CA SER A 559 -39.89 13.60 -0.80
C SER A 559 -40.62 13.67 0.54
N ASN A 560 -41.94 13.55 0.55
CA ASN A 560 -42.71 13.30 1.77
C ASN A 560 -44.04 12.63 1.42
N LEU A 561 -43.99 11.32 1.22
CA LEU A 561 -45.16 10.44 1.32
C LEU A 561 -44.76 9.30 2.24
N VAL A 562 -44.86 9.54 3.55
CA VAL A 562 -44.97 8.49 4.55
C VAL A 562 -46.47 8.15 4.59
N THR A 563 -46.85 7.05 3.99
CA THR A 563 -48.19 6.48 4.13
C THR A 563 -48.37 6.05 5.59
N THR A 564 -49.28 6.70 6.29
CA THR A 564 -49.65 6.32 7.68
C THR A 564 -50.21 4.92 7.68
N GLY A 565 -49.49 3.97 8.29
CA GLY A 565 -49.90 2.56 8.41
C GLY A 565 -48.98 1.54 7.72
N ALA A 566 -47.86 1.95 7.15
CA ALA A 566 -46.84 1.03 6.65
C ALA A 566 -46.01 0.45 7.80
N GLU A 567 -45.61 -0.81 7.69
CA GLU A 567 -44.80 -1.52 8.69
C GLU A 567 -43.48 -1.99 8.13
N LEU A 568 -42.44 -1.97 8.94
CA LEU A 568 -41.10 -2.39 8.58
C LEU A 568 -40.71 -3.66 9.36
N ILE A 569 -40.35 -4.71 8.65
CA ILE A 569 -39.97 -6.01 9.24
C ILE A 569 -38.50 -6.28 8.91
N PRO A 570 -37.61 -6.49 9.92
CA PRO A 570 -36.25 -6.95 9.67
C PRO A 570 -36.25 -8.35 9.05
N LEU A 571 -35.37 -8.60 8.07
CA LEU A 571 -35.24 -9.89 7.40
C LEU A 571 -34.03 -10.66 7.96
N GLU A 572 -34.25 -11.89 8.37
CA GLU A 572 -33.20 -12.85 8.68
C GLU A 572 -32.78 -13.62 7.43
N GLY A 573 -31.46 -13.83 7.25
CA GLY A 573 -30.90 -14.57 6.12
C GLY A 573 -30.39 -13.70 4.96
N ASP A 574 -30.00 -14.38 3.86
CA ASP A 574 -29.39 -13.77 2.67
C ASP A 574 -30.42 -13.60 1.54
N TRP A 575 -31.21 -12.55 1.65
CA TRP A 575 -32.17 -12.19 0.61
C TRP A 575 -31.50 -11.31 -0.45
N GLN A 576 -31.48 -11.78 -1.69
CA GLN A 576 -30.89 -11.09 -2.82
C GLN A 576 -32.00 -10.61 -3.77
N ASP A 577 -32.19 -9.30 -3.86
CA ASP A 577 -33.21 -8.73 -4.75
C ASP A 577 -32.87 -7.26 -5.08
N ARG A 578 -33.82 -6.54 -5.63
CA ARG A 578 -33.75 -5.13 -5.94
C ARG A 578 -34.53 -4.30 -4.92
N CYS A 579 -33.86 -3.33 -4.29
CA CYS A 579 -34.50 -2.44 -3.34
C CYS A 579 -35.60 -1.61 -4.01
N VAL A 580 -36.83 -1.71 -3.50
CA VAL A 580 -37.99 -1.01 -4.06
C VAL A 580 -37.88 0.51 -3.97
N ARG A 581 -37.09 1.04 -3.00
CA ARG A 581 -36.93 2.49 -2.82
C ARG A 581 -35.81 3.10 -3.64
N CYS A 582 -34.63 2.52 -3.66
CA CYS A 582 -33.47 3.10 -4.36
C CYS A 582 -33.08 2.37 -5.65
N GLY A 583 -33.71 1.24 -5.95
CA GLY A 583 -33.46 0.46 -7.16
C GLY A 583 -32.14 -0.30 -7.20
N VAL A 584 -31.34 -0.29 -6.13
CA VAL A 584 -30.05 -1.00 -6.05
C VAL A 584 -30.31 -2.48 -5.86
N SER A 585 -29.68 -3.33 -6.69
CA SER A 585 -29.70 -4.77 -6.53
C SER A 585 -28.62 -5.23 -5.54
N GLY A 586 -28.97 -6.16 -4.66
CA GLY A 586 -28.05 -6.69 -3.66
C GLY A 586 -28.78 -7.31 -2.48
N ARG A 587 -28.11 -7.37 -1.33
CA ARG A 587 -28.66 -7.96 -0.11
C ARG A 587 -29.73 -7.06 0.50
N MET A 588 -30.93 -7.62 0.69
CA MET A 588 -32.05 -6.96 1.35
C MET A 588 -32.06 -7.28 2.84
N ARG A 589 -32.43 -6.31 3.65
CA ARG A 589 -32.41 -6.41 5.13
C ARG A 589 -33.74 -6.14 5.78
N PHE A 590 -34.65 -5.50 5.06
CA PHE A 590 -35.97 -5.16 5.58
C PHE A 590 -37.04 -5.44 4.52
N GLN A 591 -38.21 -5.80 4.98
CA GLN A 591 -39.43 -5.86 4.20
C GLN A 591 -40.33 -4.70 4.61
N LEU A 592 -40.80 -3.94 3.64
CA LEU A 592 -41.78 -2.87 3.83
C LEU A 592 -43.15 -3.40 3.44
N ASN A 593 -44.09 -3.41 4.35
CA ASN A 593 -45.49 -3.73 4.11
C ASN A 593 -46.30 -2.43 4.04
N GLU A 594 -46.95 -2.20 2.91
CA GLU A 594 -47.79 -1.03 2.72
C GLU A 594 -49.25 -1.33 3.17
N PRO A 595 -50.03 -0.31 3.58
CA PRO A 595 -51.39 -0.49 4.07
C PRO A 595 -52.36 -1.10 3.07
N ASP A 596 -52.04 -1.07 1.78
CA ASP A 596 -52.83 -1.66 0.69
C ASP A 596 -52.58 -3.16 0.50
N GLY A 597 -51.71 -3.77 1.33
CA GLY A 597 -51.32 -5.17 1.26
C GLY A 597 -50.20 -5.45 0.26
N SER A 598 -49.64 -4.43 -0.41
CA SER A 598 -48.43 -4.61 -1.20
C SER A 598 -47.20 -4.66 -0.29
N TRP A 599 -46.14 -5.32 -0.73
CA TRP A 599 -44.91 -5.40 0.00
C TRP A 599 -43.69 -5.31 -0.93
N GLY A 600 -42.57 -4.90 -0.38
CA GLY A 600 -41.32 -4.80 -1.13
C GLY A 600 -40.10 -4.94 -0.23
N LEU A 601 -38.95 -5.29 -0.84
CA LEU A 601 -37.70 -5.47 -0.12
C LEU A 601 -36.87 -4.21 -0.14
N LEU A 602 -36.23 -3.93 0.98
CA LEU A 602 -35.38 -2.75 1.16
C LEU A 602 -33.94 -3.16 1.51
N CYS A 603 -32.98 -2.47 0.91
CA CYS A 603 -31.59 -2.54 1.33
C CYS A 603 -31.41 -1.92 2.74
N GLU A 604 -30.32 -2.24 3.40
CA GLU A 604 -30.04 -1.78 4.76
C GLU A 604 -30.16 -0.25 4.93
N SER A 605 -29.58 0.51 4.01
CA SER A 605 -29.61 1.98 4.05
C SER A 605 -31.02 2.56 3.95
N CYS A 606 -31.88 2.00 3.08
CA CYS A 606 -33.26 2.47 2.94
C CYS A 606 -34.14 2.03 4.10
N GLY A 607 -33.91 0.82 4.63
CA GLY A 607 -34.62 0.33 5.80
C GLY A 607 -34.31 1.11 7.06
N LEU A 608 -33.04 1.39 7.34
CA LEU A 608 -32.62 2.21 8.49
C LEU A 608 -33.12 3.65 8.41
N GLN A 609 -33.24 4.23 7.22
CA GLN A 609 -33.85 5.56 7.08
C GLN A 609 -35.36 5.55 7.43
N LEU A 610 -36.07 4.47 7.10
CA LEU A 610 -37.48 4.34 7.40
C LEU A 610 -37.76 3.89 8.83
N SER A 611 -36.86 3.12 9.46
CA SER A 611 -37.02 2.70 10.86
C SER A 611 -37.08 3.84 11.86
N SER A 612 -36.60 5.03 11.49
CA SER A 612 -36.75 6.24 12.31
C SER A 612 -38.16 6.85 12.26
N THR A 613 -39.00 6.43 11.31
CA THR A 613 -40.32 7.04 11.04
C THR A 613 -41.45 6.02 11.02
N LEU A 614 -41.16 4.73 10.88
CA LEU A 614 -42.14 3.65 10.85
C LEU A 614 -41.96 2.70 12.03
N PRO A 615 -43.04 2.08 12.56
CA PRO A 615 -42.92 1.04 13.58
C PRO A 615 -42.16 -0.17 13.03
N VAL A 616 -41.18 -0.64 13.80
CA VAL A 616 -40.40 -1.87 13.49
C VAL A 616 -41.02 -3.00 14.30
N HIS A 617 -41.60 -3.98 13.64
CA HIS A 617 -42.05 -5.21 14.30
C HIS A 617 -40.85 -6.12 14.54
N VAL A 618 -40.51 -6.33 15.81
CA VAL A 618 -39.62 -7.40 16.26
C VAL A 618 -40.52 -8.49 16.80
N GLU A 619 -40.50 -9.69 16.23
CA GLU A 619 -41.17 -10.83 16.84
C GLU A 619 -40.51 -11.12 18.19
N GLU A 620 -41.18 -10.87 19.30
CA GLU A 620 -40.77 -11.36 20.60
C GLU A 620 -40.91 -12.87 20.61
N GLU A 621 -39.79 -13.58 20.77
CA GLU A 621 -39.84 -15.02 21.12
C GLU A 621 -40.54 -15.16 22.46
N VAL A 622 -41.75 -15.71 22.39
CA VAL A 622 -42.44 -16.15 23.58
C VAL A 622 -41.73 -17.38 24.10
N SER A 623 -40.93 -17.20 25.14
CA SER A 623 -40.40 -18.30 25.93
C SER A 623 -41.56 -19.02 26.61
N VAL A 624 -41.87 -20.20 26.14
CA VAL A 624 -42.75 -21.14 26.85
C VAL A 624 -41.85 -21.87 27.85
N ASP A 625 -41.94 -21.44 29.09
CA ASP A 625 -41.49 -22.24 30.22
C ASP A 625 -42.45 -23.42 30.41
N GLU A 626 -41.91 -24.66 30.24
CA GLU A 626 -42.28 -25.86 30.99
C GLU A 626 -41.04 -26.73 31.26
#